data_2aff6b0451cfef4a5ff55dd151ff7356
#
_entry.id   2aff6b0451cfef4a5ff55dd151ff7356
#
_cell.length_a   1.000
_cell.length_b   1.000
_cell.length_c   1.000
_cell.angle_alpha   90.00
_cell.angle_beta   90.00
_cell.angle_gamma   90.00
#
_symmetry.space_group_name_H-M   'P 1'
#
loop_
_entity.id
_entity.type
_entity.pdbx_description
1 polymer ?
#
loop_
_entity_poly.entity_id
_entity_poly.type
_entity_poly.pdbx_seq_one_letter_code
_entity_poly.pdbx_strand_id
1 'polypeptide(L)'
;MNEHSFVKSVHRKLDKSVYVWKIADRYSGGVPDAMYAGPAGILFVEYKYIKLPKRPTTIIKTGLSPLQEQWITQMQQWKHPTWLVIGAEKSCLILNKLKKNISTAYYLKNQTDTNTLARLITDVTQGQPNEKILTRAKPEKNLER
;
A
#
# COMPACT_ATOMS: atom_id res chain seq x y z
N MET A 1 -11.76 15.40 2.44
CA MET A 1 -11.26 14.28 1.64
C MET A 1 -11.83 12.98 2.19
N ASN A 2 -12.01 12.00 1.34
CA ASN A 2 -12.53 10.69 1.72
C ASN A 2 -11.70 9.62 1.03
N GLU A 3 -12.07 8.35 1.24
CA GLU A 3 -11.32 7.25 0.65
C GLU A 3 -11.23 7.35 -0.87
N HIS A 4 -12.36 7.64 -1.51
CA HIS A 4 -12.40 7.74 -2.97
C HIS A 4 -11.45 8.81 -3.50
N SER A 5 -11.48 10.01 -2.92
CA SER A 5 -10.61 11.09 -3.37
C SER A 5 -9.15 10.83 -3.02
N PHE A 6 -8.90 10.12 -1.91
CA PHE A 6 -7.55 9.72 -1.55
C PHE A 6 -6.97 8.78 -2.62
N VAL A 7 -7.71 7.72 -2.97
CA VAL A 7 -7.29 6.75 -3.98
C VAL A 7 -7.07 7.44 -5.33
N LYS A 8 -7.98 8.33 -5.69
CA LYS A 8 -7.87 9.06 -6.94
C LYS A 8 -6.60 9.91 -6.97
N SER A 9 -6.25 10.52 -5.84
CA SER A 9 -5.01 11.29 -5.72
C SER A 9 -3.78 10.41 -5.94
N VAL A 10 -3.78 9.20 -5.40
CA VAL A 10 -2.68 8.26 -5.61
C VAL A 10 -2.57 7.89 -7.09
N HIS A 11 -3.71 7.56 -7.72
CA HIS A 11 -3.71 7.12 -9.11
C HIS A 11 -3.20 8.20 -10.06
N ARG A 12 -3.49 9.47 -9.78
CA ARG A 12 -2.98 10.56 -10.60
C ARG A 12 -1.47 10.68 -10.57
N LYS A 13 -0.83 10.17 -9.53
CA LYS A 13 0.61 10.27 -9.33
C LYS A 13 1.37 9.03 -9.80
N LEU A 14 0.66 7.98 -10.20
CA LEU A 14 1.31 6.77 -10.70
C LEU A 14 1.92 7.04 -12.07
N ASP A 15 3.02 6.34 -12.35
CA ASP A 15 3.58 6.36 -13.69
C ASP A 15 2.57 5.77 -14.67
N LYS A 16 2.53 6.31 -15.87
CA LYS A 16 1.55 5.90 -16.88
C LYS A 16 1.69 4.45 -17.32
N SER A 17 2.86 3.87 -17.10
CA SER A 17 3.11 2.47 -17.46
C SER A 17 2.45 1.48 -16.50
N VAL A 18 2.02 1.93 -15.33
CA VAL A 18 1.39 1.04 -14.35
C VAL A 18 -0.03 0.71 -14.81
N TYR A 19 -0.31 -0.59 -14.96
CA TYR A 19 -1.67 -1.02 -15.24
C TYR A 19 -2.46 -0.95 -13.93
N VAL A 20 -3.63 -0.31 -13.97
CA VAL A 20 -4.49 -0.14 -12.80
C VAL A 20 -5.82 -0.82 -13.04
N TRP A 21 -6.17 -1.74 -12.15
CA TRP A 21 -7.47 -2.36 -12.16
C TRP A 21 -8.15 -2.06 -10.84
N LYS A 22 -9.23 -1.25 -10.89
CA LYS A 22 -10.05 -0.99 -9.70
C LYS A 22 -11.06 -2.13 -9.61
N ILE A 23 -10.92 -2.93 -8.58
CA ILE A 23 -11.72 -4.15 -8.45
C ILE A 23 -13.07 -3.81 -7.84
N ALA A 24 -14.14 -4.22 -8.51
CA ALA A 24 -15.49 -3.98 -8.04
C ALA A 24 -16.26 -5.29 -8.08
N ASP A 25 -15.81 -6.25 -7.28
CA ASP A 25 -16.41 -7.56 -7.24
C ASP A 25 -17.51 -7.60 -6.17
N ARG A 26 -18.73 -7.80 -6.59
CA ARG A 26 -19.87 -7.86 -5.68
C ARG A 26 -20.13 -9.24 -5.12
N TYR A 27 -19.48 -10.24 -5.67
CA TYR A 27 -19.79 -11.64 -5.35
C TYR A 27 -18.76 -12.28 -4.46
N SER A 28 -17.50 -11.88 -4.57
CA SER A 28 -16.43 -12.44 -3.76
C SER A 28 -16.06 -11.47 -2.65
N GLY A 29 -16.40 -11.82 -1.43
CA GLY A 29 -16.06 -10.96 -0.30
C GLY A 29 -14.55 -10.95 -0.06
N GLY A 30 -14.05 -9.82 0.41
CA GLY A 30 -12.67 -9.71 0.88
C GLY A 30 -11.62 -9.40 -0.17
N VAL A 31 -11.99 -9.33 -1.44
CA VAL A 31 -11.04 -8.99 -2.50
C VAL A 31 -10.62 -7.53 -2.34
N PRO A 32 -9.33 -7.20 -2.52
CA PRO A 32 -8.85 -5.82 -2.36
C PRO A 32 -9.44 -4.84 -3.35
N ASP A 33 -9.28 -3.56 -3.05
CA ASP A 33 -9.83 -2.47 -3.88
C ASP A 33 -9.18 -2.33 -5.23
N ALA A 34 -7.88 -2.65 -5.33
CA ALA A 34 -7.13 -2.41 -6.55
C ALA A 34 -6.05 -3.44 -6.78
N MET A 35 -5.76 -3.67 -8.06
CA MET A 35 -4.59 -4.43 -8.48
C MET A 35 -3.77 -3.53 -9.41
N TYR A 36 -2.48 -3.52 -9.19
CA TYR A 36 -1.53 -2.80 -10.03
C TYR A 36 -0.60 -3.81 -10.67
N ALA A 37 -0.24 -3.60 -11.93
CA ALA A 37 0.60 -4.56 -12.63
C ALA A 37 1.57 -3.88 -13.57
N GLY A 38 2.69 -4.54 -13.78
CA GLY A 38 3.70 -4.15 -14.73
C GLY A 38 4.65 -5.31 -14.98
N PRO A 39 5.73 -5.07 -15.73
CA PRO A 39 6.64 -6.16 -16.10
C PRO A 39 7.29 -6.87 -14.92
N ALA A 40 7.46 -6.19 -13.80
CA ALA A 40 8.13 -6.77 -12.64
C ALA A 40 7.19 -7.52 -11.69
N GLY A 41 5.89 -7.30 -11.79
CA GLY A 41 4.97 -8.03 -10.93
C GLY A 41 3.63 -7.37 -10.75
N ILE A 42 2.87 -7.95 -9.84
CA ILE A 42 1.52 -7.55 -9.53
C ILE A 42 1.46 -7.21 -8.04
N LEU A 43 0.70 -6.18 -7.72
CA LEU A 43 0.50 -5.74 -6.34
C LEU A 43 -0.99 -5.55 -6.10
N PHE A 44 -1.52 -6.13 -5.02
CA PHE A 44 -2.89 -5.88 -4.57
C PHE A 44 -2.86 -4.88 -3.42
N VAL A 45 -3.80 -3.95 -3.41
CA VAL A 45 -3.89 -2.96 -2.35
C VAL A 45 -5.34 -2.80 -1.89
N GLU A 46 -5.52 -2.94 -0.58
CA GLU A 46 -6.76 -2.61 0.08
C GLU A 46 -6.58 -1.23 0.71
N TYR A 47 -7.50 -0.32 0.47
CA TYR A 47 -7.43 1.05 1.00
C TYR A 47 -8.44 1.24 2.12
N LYS A 48 -8.02 1.91 3.16
CA LYS A 48 -8.89 2.40 4.22
C LYS A 48 -8.56 3.85 4.46
N TYR A 49 -9.57 4.65 4.76
CA TYR A 49 -9.36 6.06 5.02
C TYR A 49 -9.91 6.39 6.39
N ILE A 50 -9.12 7.08 7.21
CA ILE A 50 -9.50 7.40 8.58
C ILE A 50 -9.29 8.87 8.86
N LYS A 51 -9.96 9.33 9.92
CA LYS A 51 -9.64 10.60 10.52
C LYS A 51 -8.62 10.30 11.61
N LEU A 52 -7.46 10.93 11.55
CA LEU A 52 -6.38 10.63 12.48
C LEU A 52 -6.77 11.07 13.89
N PRO A 53 -6.69 10.17 14.89
CA PRO A 53 -7.00 10.55 16.27
C PRO A 53 -6.02 11.59 16.80
N LYS A 54 -6.44 12.35 17.78
CA LYS A 54 -5.61 13.41 18.35
C LYS A 54 -4.57 12.89 19.34
N ARG A 55 -4.88 11.80 20.04
CA ARG A 55 -3.99 11.28 21.08
C ARG A 55 -3.12 10.15 20.56
N PRO A 56 -1.82 10.17 20.85
CA PRO A 56 -0.91 9.12 20.38
C PRO A 56 -1.27 7.73 20.87
N THR A 57 -1.93 7.62 22.02
CA THR A 57 -2.30 6.34 22.59
C THR A 57 -3.57 5.75 22.02
N THR A 58 -4.35 6.54 21.26
CA THR A 58 -5.60 6.04 20.69
C THR A 58 -5.31 4.96 19.66
N ILE A 59 -6.05 3.85 19.76
CA ILE A 59 -5.87 2.73 18.84
C ILE A 59 -6.72 2.98 17.60
N ILE A 60 -6.07 2.86 16.45
CA ILE A 60 -6.72 2.93 15.15
C ILE A 60 -7.13 1.52 14.78
N LYS A 61 -8.41 1.31 14.56
CA LYS A 61 -8.93 0.04 14.06
C LYS A 61 -8.95 0.12 12.55
N THR A 62 -8.41 -0.89 11.90
CA THR A 62 -8.30 -0.87 10.44
C THR A 62 -9.64 -0.96 9.73
N GLY A 63 -10.65 -1.50 10.40
CA GLY A 63 -11.98 -1.60 9.79
C GLY A 63 -12.10 -2.71 8.75
N LEU A 64 -11.14 -3.63 8.71
CA LEU A 64 -11.22 -4.74 7.78
C LEU A 64 -12.32 -5.72 8.18
N SER A 65 -13.09 -6.19 7.21
CA SER A 65 -14.03 -7.27 7.45
C SER A 65 -13.24 -8.58 7.66
N PRO A 66 -13.86 -9.59 8.27
CA PRO A 66 -13.19 -10.88 8.42
C PRO A 66 -12.71 -11.49 7.09
N LEU A 67 -13.49 -11.31 6.02
CA LEU A 67 -13.11 -11.81 4.71
C LEU A 67 -11.93 -11.05 4.13
N GLN A 68 -11.90 -9.72 4.29
CA GLN A 68 -10.76 -8.91 3.85
C GLN A 68 -9.50 -9.32 4.59
N GLU A 69 -9.61 -9.50 5.90
CA GLU A 69 -8.49 -9.89 6.71
C GLU A 69 -7.94 -11.25 6.30
N GLN A 70 -8.85 -12.21 6.08
CA GLN A 70 -8.47 -13.55 5.65
C GLN A 70 -7.77 -13.52 4.29
N TRP A 71 -8.31 -12.78 3.34
CA TRP A 71 -7.76 -12.70 1.99
C TRP A 71 -6.34 -12.12 2.02
N ILE A 72 -6.18 -10.98 2.69
CA ILE A 72 -4.89 -10.30 2.75
C ILE A 72 -3.85 -11.17 3.47
N THR A 73 -4.23 -11.74 4.61
CA THR A 73 -3.33 -12.57 5.39
C THR A 73 -2.84 -13.75 4.56
N GLN A 74 -3.74 -14.40 3.82
CA GLN A 74 -3.39 -15.55 3.00
C GLN A 74 -2.40 -15.17 1.91
N MET A 75 -2.65 -14.05 1.22
CA MET A 75 -1.76 -13.59 0.16
C MET A 75 -0.38 -13.23 0.72
N GLN A 76 -0.35 -12.57 1.87
CA GLN A 76 0.91 -12.21 2.49
C GLN A 76 1.69 -13.43 2.96
N GLN A 77 1.00 -14.44 3.48
CA GLN A 77 1.64 -15.70 3.87
C GLN A 77 2.25 -16.41 2.67
N TRP A 78 1.58 -16.35 1.53
CA TRP A 78 2.08 -16.93 0.29
C TRP A 78 3.14 -16.05 -0.39
N LYS A 79 3.44 -14.90 0.23
CA LYS A 79 4.43 -13.94 -0.26
C LYS A 79 4.06 -13.30 -1.60
N HIS A 80 2.78 -13.17 -1.85
CA HIS A 80 2.29 -12.38 -2.98
C HIS A 80 2.15 -10.94 -2.52
N PRO A 81 2.70 -9.98 -3.24
CA PRO A 81 2.65 -8.58 -2.82
C PRO A 81 1.22 -8.10 -2.61
N THR A 82 0.90 -7.75 -1.38
CA THR A 82 -0.43 -7.30 -1.00
C THR A 82 -0.27 -6.35 0.17
N TRP A 83 -0.79 -5.13 0.03
CA TRP A 83 -0.67 -4.11 1.06
C TRP A 83 -2.03 -3.68 1.57
N LEU A 84 -2.08 -3.33 2.85
CA LEU A 84 -3.15 -2.52 3.40
C LEU A 84 -2.60 -1.10 3.50
N VAL A 85 -3.29 -0.14 2.89
CA VAL A 85 -2.90 1.27 2.95
C VAL A 85 -3.99 2.03 3.71
N ILE A 86 -3.58 2.69 4.79
CA ILE A 86 -4.49 3.49 5.59
C ILE A 86 -4.17 4.95 5.33
N GLY A 87 -5.10 5.66 4.69
CA GLY A 87 -4.92 7.07 4.37
C GLY A 87 -5.55 7.98 5.40
N ALA A 88 -4.95 9.13 5.59
CA ALA A 88 -5.48 10.20 6.44
C ALA A 88 -5.03 11.52 5.83
N GLU A 89 -5.95 12.23 5.20
CA GLU A 89 -5.65 13.45 4.45
C GLU A 89 -4.60 13.17 3.38
N LYS A 90 -3.41 13.76 3.49
CA LYS A 90 -2.36 13.56 2.49
C LYS A 90 -1.32 12.55 2.92
N SER A 91 -1.45 12.00 4.11
CA SER A 91 -0.52 10.99 4.60
C SER A 91 -1.11 9.61 4.48
N CYS A 92 -0.28 8.60 4.60
CA CYS A 92 -0.74 7.23 4.63
C CYS A 92 0.25 6.33 5.35
N LEU A 93 -0.25 5.19 5.79
CA LEU A 93 0.56 4.13 6.37
C LEU A 93 0.44 2.91 5.47
N ILE A 94 1.57 2.34 5.10
CA ILE A 94 1.62 1.16 4.24
C ILE A 94 1.96 -0.05 5.09
N LEU A 95 1.08 -1.05 5.09
CA LEU A 95 1.30 -2.28 5.84
C LEU A 95 1.46 -3.44 4.88
N ASN A 96 2.70 -3.92 4.76
CA ASN A 96 2.98 -5.13 3.99
C ASN A 96 2.93 -6.38 4.87
N LYS A 97 2.66 -6.19 6.16
CA LYS A 97 2.31 -7.24 7.11
C LYS A 97 1.10 -6.74 7.85
N LEU A 98 0.02 -7.49 7.77
CA LEU A 98 -1.24 -7.05 8.34
C LEU A 98 -1.18 -6.90 9.85
N LYS A 99 -1.69 -5.76 10.33
CA LYS A 99 -1.91 -5.50 11.75
C LYS A 99 -3.34 -5.06 11.90
N LYS A 100 -4.05 -5.63 12.87
CA LYS A 100 -5.46 -5.29 13.08
C LYS A 100 -5.64 -3.96 13.79
N ASN A 101 -4.77 -3.69 14.73
CA ASN A 101 -4.83 -2.49 15.56
C ASN A 101 -3.49 -1.80 15.54
N ILE A 102 -3.53 -0.50 15.35
CA ILE A 102 -2.31 0.29 15.31
C ILE A 102 -2.49 1.46 16.24
N SER A 103 -1.47 1.81 17.02
CA SER A 103 -1.55 3.03 17.81
C SER A 103 -1.40 4.23 16.89
N THR A 104 -1.98 5.34 17.29
CA THR A 104 -1.78 6.59 16.54
C THR A 104 -0.30 6.96 16.50
N ALA A 105 0.43 6.69 17.59
CA ALA A 105 1.88 6.93 17.61
C ALA A 105 2.61 6.12 16.53
N TYR A 106 2.21 4.85 16.33
CA TYR A 106 2.81 4.03 15.29
C TYR A 106 2.55 4.63 13.91
N TYR A 107 1.30 5.07 13.66
CA TYR A 107 0.95 5.72 12.40
C TYR A 107 1.83 6.95 12.16
N LEU A 108 1.92 7.82 13.16
CA LEU A 108 2.68 9.06 13.03
C LEU A 108 4.16 8.81 12.78
N LYS A 109 4.71 7.79 13.43
CA LYS A 109 6.12 7.45 13.27
C LYS A 109 6.43 6.86 11.89
N ASN A 110 5.48 6.11 11.32
CA ASN A 110 5.72 5.35 10.10
C ASN A 110 4.96 5.85 8.88
N GLN A 111 4.27 6.97 8.99
CA GLN A 111 3.50 7.52 7.88
C GLN A 111 4.40 8.01 6.76
N THR A 112 3.85 8.03 5.58
CA THR A 112 4.49 8.60 4.41
C THR A 112 3.45 9.43 3.65
N ASP A 113 3.77 9.88 2.45
CA ASP A 113 2.85 10.69 1.66
C ASP A 113 2.40 9.94 0.39
N THR A 114 1.43 10.53 -0.31
CA THR A 114 0.88 9.90 -1.50
C THR A 114 1.86 9.86 -2.66
N ASN A 115 2.79 10.81 -2.73
CA ASN A 115 3.83 10.78 -3.75
C ASN A 115 4.72 9.54 -3.56
N THR A 116 5.14 9.30 -2.34
CA THR A 116 5.96 8.14 -2.01
C THR A 116 5.19 6.84 -2.24
N LEU A 117 3.92 6.79 -1.85
CA LEU A 117 3.10 5.61 -2.09
C LEU A 117 3.03 5.30 -3.58
N ALA A 118 2.74 6.31 -4.41
CA ALA A 118 2.65 6.12 -5.86
C ALA A 118 3.98 5.63 -6.42
N ARG A 119 5.10 6.17 -5.92
CA ARG A 119 6.43 5.73 -6.37
C ARG A 119 6.69 4.27 -5.99
N LEU A 120 6.30 3.88 -4.78
CA LEU A 120 6.50 2.50 -4.33
C LEU A 120 5.64 1.51 -5.14
N ILE A 121 4.40 1.89 -5.46
CA ILE A 121 3.56 1.06 -6.34
C ILE A 121 4.23 0.92 -7.71
N THR A 122 4.74 2.01 -8.25
CA THR A 122 5.43 2.00 -9.52
C THR A 122 6.66 1.10 -9.46
N ASP A 123 7.46 1.22 -8.41
CA ASP A 123 8.68 0.42 -8.26
C ASP A 123 8.37 -1.08 -8.21
N VAL A 124 7.35 -1.46 -7.46
CA VAL A 124 6.99 -2.88 -7.32
C VAL A 124 6.55 -3.46 -8.67
N THR A 125 5.81 -2.70 -9.45
CA THR A 125 5.23 -3.20 -10.69
C THR A 125 6.17 -3.07 -11.88
N GLN A 126 6.99 -2.01 -11.91
CA GLN A 126 7.88 -1.76 -13.05
C GLN A 126 9.30 -2.27 -12.85
N GLY A 127 9.66 -2.58 -11.61
CA GLY A 127 11.04 -2.86 -11.27
C GLY A 127 11.78 -1.56 -11.01
N GLN A 128 12.76 -1.58 -10.11
CA GLN A 128 13.49 -0.38 -9.78
C GLN A 128 14.46 -0.07 -10.86
N PRO A 129 14.33 1.09 -11.41
CA PRO A 129 15.22 1.49 -12.45
C PRO A 129 16.62 1.52 -11.97
N ASN A 130 16.83 1.65 -10.94
CA ASN A 130 17.99 1.68 -10.51
C ASN A 130 18.34 0.87 -9.70
N GLU A 131 18.17 0.03 -9.75
CA GLU A 131 18.71 -0.79 -9.11
C GLU A 131 19.87 -0.62 -9.48
N LYS A 132 20.02 0.03 -10.31
CA LYS A 132 21.01 0.45 -10.80
C LYS A 132 21.20 1.66 -10.19
N ILE A 133 20.41 2.21 -9.62
CA ILE A 133 20.58 3.33 -9.01
C ILE A 133 20.64 3.11 -7.69
N LEU A 134 20.35 2.30 -7.39
CA LEU A 134 20.45 2.02 -6.16
C LEU A 134 21.48 1.32 -5.94
N THR A 135 21.73 1.05 -6.63
CA THR A 135 22.57 0.45 -6.52
C THR A 135 23.25 1.09 -6.46
N ARG A 136 23.29 1.68 -6.66
CA ARG A 136 23.84 2.11 -6.52
C ARG A 136 23.85 2.49 -5.67
N ALA A 137 24.05 2.48 -5.74
CA ALA A 137 24.41 2.21 -5.12
C ALA A 137 24.56 1.84 -4.64
N LYS A 138 24.93 1.55 -4.98
CA LYS A 138 25.36 0.74 -4.70
C LYS A 138 25.45 0.29 -4.22
N PRO A 139 25.73 0.10 -4.38
CA PRO A 139 26.06 -0.78 -4.12
C PRO A 139 26.03 -1.19 -3.78
N GLU A 140 26.39 -1.22 -3.99
CA GLU A 140 26.71 -2.03 -3.83
C GLU A 140 26.53 -2.57 -3.34
N LYS A 141 26.84 -2.51 -3.58
CA LYS A 141 26.91 -3.38 -3.49
C LYS A 141 26.52 -4.02 -2.94
N ASN A 142 26.65 -3.90 -3.38
CA ASN A 142 26.43 -4.85 -3.23
C ASN A 142 25.80 -5.43 -3.05
N LEU A 143 25.90 -5.32 -3.50
CA LEU A 143 25.51 -6.03 -3.58
C LEU A 143 24.93 -6.71 -3.37
N GLU A 144 24.97 -6.64 -3.67
CA GLU A 144 24.60 -7.31 -3.70
C GLU A 144 23.96 -7.92 -3.44
N ARG A 145 24.05 -7.87 -3.80
CA ARG A 145 23.66 -8.48 -3.83
C ARG A 145 23.49 -9.17 -3.56
#